data_f87c9d1778d9b68018a05e7121ecd58b
#
_entry.id   f87c9d1778d9b68018a05e7121ecd58b
#
_cell.length_a   1.000
_cell.length_b   1.000
_cell.length_c   1.000
_cell.angle_alpha   90.00
_cell.angle_beta   90.00
_cell.angle_gamma   90.00
#
_symmetry.space_group_name_H-M   'P 1'
#
loop_
_entity.id
_entity.type
_entity.pdbx_description
1 polymer ?
#
loop_
_entity_poly.entity_id
_entity_poly.type
_entity_poly.pdbx_seq_one_letter_code
_entity_poly.pdbx_strand_id
1 'polypeptide(L)'
;GQPDAASSSPIEANEQRVMVIKTPPEILTRQRLPNFVGISGKTVGAKGLSMNLVVIPPGAKAEPHFHKGYESAVYVLKGRVETRYGTGLKESVITEAGDFLFIPPDVPHQPINLSETEAAQAIVVRNDPAEQEHVILYDPQ
;
A
#
# COMPACT_ATOMS: atom_id res chain seq x y z
N GLY A 1 8.43 -34.30 -2.20
CA GLY A 1 9.84 -34.10 -2.34
C GLY A 1 10.18 -32.68 -2.68
N GLN A 2 11.42 -32.40 -2.72
CA GLN A 2 11.88 -31.06 -3.09
C GLN A 2 11.48 -30.78 -4.53
N PRO A 3 10.78 -29.71 -4.80
CA PRO A 3 10.49 -29.36 -6.18
C PRO A 3 11.77 -29.15 -6.98
N ASP A 4 11.75 -29.63 -8.18
CA ASP A 4 12.83 -29.37 -9.09
C ASP A 4 12.82 -27.88 -9.42
N ALA A 5 13.96 -27.20 -9.26
CA ALA A 5 14.06 -25.78 -9.53
C ALA A 5 13.72 -25.41 -10.97
N ALA A 6 13.93 -26.34 -11.91
CA ALA A 6 13.59 -26.11 -13.30
C ALA A 6 12.11 -26.29 -13.58
N SER A 7 11.38 -27.02 -12.75
CA SER A 7 9.97 -27.33 -12.95
C SER A 7 9.03 -26.54 -12.05
N SER A 8 9.54 -25.92 -10.99
CA SER A 8 8.73 -25.19 -10.03
C SER A 8 9.02 -23.69 -10.10
N SER A 9 7.97 -22.91 -10.35
CA SER A 9 8.05 -21.48 -10.14
C SER A 9 8.07 -21.17 -8.64
N PRO A 10 8.55 -19.99 -8.22
CA PRO A 10 8.42 -19.55 -6.83
C PRO A 10 6.97 -19.57 -6.34
N ILE A 11 6.01 -19.29 -7.24
CA ILE A 11 4.58 -19.31 -6.91
C ILE A 11 4.12 -20.70 -6.52
N GLU A 12 4.51 -21.72 -7.29
CA GLU A 12 4.14 -23.10 -6.97
C GLU A 12 4.74 -23.56 -5.66
N ALA A 13 6.00 -23.18 -5.41
CA ALA A 13 6.66 -23.49 -4.16
C ALA A 13 5.96 -22.84 -2.97
N ASN A 14 5.43 -21.62 -3.14
CA ASN A 14 4.76 -20.86 -2.08
C ASN A 14 3.46 -21.50 -1.60
N GLU A 15 2.77 -22.24 -2.45
CA GLU A 15 1.49 -22.86 -2.07
C GLU A 15 1.61 -23.79 -0.86
N GLN A 16 2.82 -24.24 -0.56
CA GLN A 16 3.07 -25.19 0.50
C GLN A 16 4.04 -24.68 1.57
N ARG A 17 4.35 -23.39 1.57
CA ARG A 17 5.33 -22.82 2.49
C ARG A 17 4.81 -21.57 3.18
N VAL A 18 5.12 -21.47 4.45
CA VAL A 18 5.06 -20.21 5.18
C VAL A 18 6.34 -19.43 4.82
N MET A 19 6.19 -18.16 4.46
CA MET A 19 7.32 -17.33 4.03
C MET A 19 7.46 -16.08 4.90
N VAL A 20 8.70 -15.66 5.09
CA VAL A 20 9.04 -14.46 5.86
C VAL A 20 9.84 -13.53 4.96
N ILE A 21 9.43 -12.27 4.90
CA ILE A 21 10.18 -11.21 4.23
C ILE A 21 10.79 -10.33 5.31
N LYS A 22 12.11 -10.43 5.48
CA LYS A 22 12.83 -9.70 6.55
C LYS A 22 13.39 -8.36 6.11
N THR A 23 13.72 -8.23 4.82
CA THR A 23 14.32 -7.01 4.28
C THR A 23 13.55 -6.63 3.02
N PRO A 24 12.36 -6.04 3.18
CA PRO A 24 11.54 -5.70 2.03
C PRO A 24 12.22 -4.62 1.18
N PRO A 25 12.16 -4.74 -0.15
CA PRO A 25 12.69 -3.70 -1.02
C PRO A 25 11.86 -2.42 -0.89
N GLU A 26 12.56 -1.30 -0.89
CA GLU A 26 11.91 0.01 -0.97
C GLU A 26 11.64 0.35 -2.44
N ILE A 27 10.44 0.85 -2.72
CA ILE A 27 10.10 1.43 -4.03
C ILE A 27 9.50 2.81 -3.82
N LEU A 28 9.61 3.67 -4.83
CA LEU A 28 8.85 4.90 -4.89
C LEU A 28 7.59 4.62 -5.71
N THR A 29 6.43 4.76 -5.09
CA THR A 29 5.15 4.45 -5.73
C THR A 29 4.79 5.48 -6.79
N ARG A 30 3.78 5.17 -7.63
CA ARG A 30 3.26 6.12 -8.63
C ARG A 30 2.69 7.37 -7.97
N GLN A 31 2.12 7.24 -6.78
CA GLN A 31 1.63 8.37 -5.99
C GLN A 31 2.74 9.08 -5.20
N ARG A 32 4.02 8.72 -5.42
CA ARG A 32 5.20 9.41 -4.93
C ARG A 32 5.45 9.27 -3.44
N LEU A 33 5.14 8.12 -2.87
CA LEU A 33 5.49 7.79 -1.48
C LEU A 33 6.49 6.63 -1.43
N PRO A 34 7.45 6.64 -0.49
CA PRO A 34 8.25 5.48 -0.17
C PRO A 34 7.36 4.31 0.29
N ASN A 35 7.61 3.14 -0.24
CA ASN A 35 6.83 1.95 0.04
C ASN A 35 7.77 0.76 0.21
N PHE A 36 7.64 0.05 1.32
CA PHE A 36 8.40 -1.16 1.57
C PHE A 36 7.50 -2.35 1.30
N VAL A 37 7.76 -3.04 0.22
CA VAL A 37 6.90 -4.13 -0.27
C VAL A 37 7.17 -5.37 0.56
N GLY A 38 6.21 -5.75 1.41
CA GLY A 38 6.31 -6.96 2.21
C GLY A 38 5.76 -8.17 1.47
N ILE A 39 4.45 -8.24 1.36
CA ILE A 39 3.74 -9.37 0.75
C ILE A 39 3.12 -8.92 -0.57
N SER A 40 3.41 -9.62 -1.64
CA SER A 40 2.84 -9.34 -2.96
C SER A 40 3.00 -10.58 -3.85
N GLY A 41 2.47 -10.48 -5.07
CA GLY A 41 2.70 -11.51 -6.08
C GLY A 41 4.18 -11.69 -6.37
N LYS A 42 4.94 -10.59 -6.42
CA LYS A 42 6.38 -10.64 -6.74
C LYS A 42 7.22 -11.18 -5.58
N THR A 43 6.87 -10.87 -4.35
CA THR A 43 7.71 -11.27 -3.21
C THR A 43 7.46 -12.70 -2.75
N VAL A 44 6.20 -13.13 -2.73
CA VAL A 44 5.84 -14.44 -2.16
C VAL A 44 4.90 -15.25 -3.06
N GLY A 45 4.56 -14.76 -4.24
CA GLY A 45 3.60 -15.42 -5.11
C GLY A 45 2.17 -15.35 -4.61
N ALA A 46 1.85 -14.32 -3.83
CA ALA A 46 0.48 -14.12 -3.35
C ALA A 46 -0.47 -13.95 -4.54
N LYS A 47 -1.65 -14.54 -4.42
CA LYS A 47 -2.66 -14.51 -5.50
C LYS A 47 -3.82 -13.56 -5.20
N GLY A 48 -4.07 -13.24 -3.94
CA GLY A 48 -5.25 -12.50 -3.55
C GLY A 48 -5.00 -11.22 -2.76
N LEU A 49 -3.77 -10.93 -2.39
CA LEU A 49 -3.52 -9.75 -1.55
C LEU A 49 -2.09 -9.24 -1.66
N SER A 50 -1.91 -8.00 -1.19
CA SER A 50 -0.60 -7.42 -0.90
C SER A 50 -0.63 -6.75 0.46
N MET A 51 0.54 -6.61 1.09
CA MET A 51 0.70 -5.95 2.37
C MET A 51 2.04 -5.22 2.39
N ASN A 52 2.00 -3.92 2.59
CA ASN A 52 3.16 -3.06 2.47
C ASN A 52 3.26 -2.08 3.64
N LEU A 53 4.47 -1.63 3.91
CA LEU A 53 4.70 -0.50 4.81
C LEU A 53 4.88 0.76 3.96
N VAL A 54 4.03 1.75 4.19
CA VAL A 54 4.12 3.05 3.52
C VAL A 54 4.66 4.08 4.50
N VAL A 55 5.58 4.89 4.02
CA VAL A 55 6.17 5.99 4.79
C VAL A 55 5.78 7.31 4.11
N ILE A 56 5.25 8.24 4.91
CA ILE A 56 4.95 9.59 4.41
C ILE A 56 5.94 10.52 5.12
N PRO A 57 6.95 11.03 4.39
CA PRO A 57 7.94 11.92 5.00
C PRO A 57 7.33 13.16 5.64
N PRO A 58 8.06 13.86 6.54
CA PRO A 58 7.55 15.10 7.13
C PRO A 58 7.08 16.10 6.09
N GLY A 59 5.91 16.66 6.29
CA GLY A 59 5.32 17.67 5.41
C GLY A 59 4.92 17.16 4.03
N ALA A 60 5.08 15.87 3.76
CA ALA A 60 4.81 15.32 2.44
C ALA A 60 3.35 14.90 2.28
N LYS A 61 2.97 14.75 1.03
CA LYS A 61 1.67 14.21 0.63
C LYS A 61 1.85 13.35 -0.61
N ALA A 62 0.99 12.36 -0.75
CA ALA A 62 0.93 11.56 -1.96
C ALA A 62 0.34 12.35 -3.12
N GLU A 63 0.65 11.93 -4.34
CA GLU A 63 -0.13 12.37 -5.48
C GLU A 63 -1.54 11.77 -5.37
N PRO A 64 -2.59 12.55 -5.69
CA PRO A 64 -3.94 12.02 -5.70
C PRO A 64 -4.06 10.82 -6.64
N HIS A 65 -4.72 9.77 -6.18
CA HIS A 65 -4.83 8.53 -6.95
C HIS A 65 -6.00 7.69 -6.46
N PHE A 66 -6.32 6.63 -7.20
CA PHE A 66 -7.24 5.58 -6.76
C PHE A 66 -6.73 4.21 -7.19
N HIS A 67 -7.25 3.18 -6.56
CA HIS A 67 -6.92 1.79 -6.87
C HIS A 67 -8.12 1.18 -7.60
N LYS A 68 -7.95 0.94 -8.88
CA LYS A 68 -9.05 0.52 -9.74
C LYS A 68 -9.51 -0.89 -9.40
N GLY A 69 -10.74 -1.01 -8.93
CA GLY A 69 -11.37 -2.30 -8.68
C GLY A 69 -10.98 -2.99 -7.37
N TYR A 70 -10.12 -2.37 -6.54
CA TYR A 70 -9.60 -3.03 -5.34
C TYR A 70 -9.81 -2.21 -4.08
N GLU A 71 -10.02 -2.94 -2.98
CA GLU A 71 -10.16 -2.36 -1.65
C GLU A 71 -8.81 -2.19 -0.97
N SER A 72 -8.69 -1.18 -0.12
CA SER A 72 -7.53 -0.98 0.73
C SER A 72 -7.93 -0.88 2.19
N ALA A 73 -7.17 -1.55 3.05
CA ALA A 73 -7.28 -1.44 4.49
C ALA A 73 -5.95 -0.92 5.01
N VAL A 74 -6.01 0.07 5.89
CA VAL A 74 -4.82 0.76 6.40
C VAL A 74 -4.83 0.71 7.93
N TYR A 75 -3.68 0.42 8.51
CA TYR A 75 -3.47 0.57 9.95
C TYR A 75 -2.33 1.55 10.17
N VAL A 76 -2.61 2.64 10.89
CA VAL A 76 -1.61 3.68 11.14
C VAL A 76 -0.73 3.25 12.31
N LEU A 77 0.57 3.16 12.06
CA LEU A 77 1.56 2.79 13.07
C LEU A 77 2.11 4.00 13.80
N LYS A 78 2.29 5.12 13.09
CA LYS A 78 2.96 6.30 13.63
C LYS A 78 2.49 7.54 12.88
N GLY A 79 2.34 8.64 13.61
CA GLY A 79 2.05 9.93 13.03
C GLY A 79 0.56 10.23 12.94
N ARG A 80 0.27 11.31 12.24
CA ARG A 80 -1.08 11.85 12.10
C ARG A 80 -1.27 12.24 10.64
N VAL A 81 -2.28 11.65 10.00
CA VAL A 81 -2.45 11.72 8.55
C VAL A 81 -3.86 12.22 8.23
N GLU A 82 -3.93 13.25 7.40
CA GLU A 82 -5.19 13.65 6.78
C GLU A 82 -5.32 12.93 5.46
N THR A 83 -6.43 12.24 5.23
CA THR A 83 -6.75 11.63 3.94
C THR A 83 -7.90 12.40 3.32
N ARG A 84 -7.59 13.13 2.27
CA ARG A 84 -8.61 13.80 1.45
C ARG A 84 -9.12 12.79 0.42
N TYR A 85 -10.42 12.79 0.15
CA TYR A 85 -10.98 11.77 -0.73
C TYR A 85 -12.27 12.23 -1.42
N GLY A 86 -12.71 11.38 -2.36
CA GLY A 86 -13.92 11.61 -3.12
C GLY A 86 -13.71 12.54 -4.30
N THR A 87 -14.77 12.84 -5.01
CA THR A 87 -14.73 13.70 -6.18
C THR A 87 -14.19 15.07 -5.83
N GLY A 88 -13.14 15.50 -6.52
CA GLY A 88 -12.47 16.76 -6.26
C GLY A 88 -11.72 16.81 -4.93
N LEU A 89 -11.58 15.68 -4.23
CA LEU A 89 -10.93 15.56 -2.92
C LEU A 89 -11.55 16.51 -1.88
N LYS A 90 -12.87 16.63 -1.90
CA LYS A 90 -13.59 17.59 -1.05
C LYS A 90 -13.85 17.08 0.35
N GLU A 91 -13.85 15.75 0.55
CA GLU A 91 -14.03 15.13 1.87
C GLU A 91 -12.68 14.91 2.54
N SER A 92 -12.68 14.77 3.86
CA SER A 92 -11.44 14.58 4.59
C SER A 92 -11.70 13.84 5.89
N VAL A 93 -10.77 12.94 6.23
CA VAL A 93 -10.71 12.29 7.55
C VAL A 93 -9.28 12.37 8.08
N ILE A 94 -9.14 12.37 9.40
CA ILE A 94 -7.84 12.36 10.05
C ILE A 94 -7.69 11.05 10.81
N THR A 95 -6.54 10.41 10.64
CA THR A 95 -6.17 9.20 11.38
C THR A 95 -4.87 9.43 12.12
N GLU A 96 -4.69 8.68 13.21
CA GLU A 96 -3.46 8.69 14.00
C GLU A 96 -3.09 7.27 14.42
N ALA A 97 -1.96 7.11 15.08
CA ALA A 97 -1.46 5.78 15.47
C ALA A 97 -2.54 4.97 16.18
N GLY A 98 -2.76 3.73 15.72
CA GLY A 98 -3.79 2.84 16.24
C GLY A 98 -5.10 2.85 15.47
N ASP A 99 -5.30 3.78 14.55
CA ASP A 99 -6.53 3.85 13.78
C ASP A 99 -6.51 2.94 12.56
N PHE A 100 -7.69 2.43 12.21
CA PHE A 100 -7.92 1.68 10.98
C PHE A 100 -8.66 2.57 9.99
N LEU A 101 -8.26 2.51 8.73
CA LEU A 101 -8.89 3.25 7.63
C LEU A 101 -9.26 2.27 6.51
N PHE A 102 -10.47 2.41 5.99
CA PHE A 102 -10.90 1.64 4.84
C PHE A 102 -11.10 2.56 3.63
N ILE A 103 -10.55 2.17 2.49
CA ILE A 103 -10.71 2.91 1.23
C ILE A 103 -11.40 1.99 0.22
N PRO A 104 -12.64 2.32 -0.18
CA PRO A 104 -13.35 1.53 -1.19
C PRO A 104 -12.65 1.55 -2.55
N PRO A 105 -12.97 0.60 -3.43
CA PRO A 105 -12.45 0.63 -4.80
C PRO A 105 -12.83 1.92 -5.51
N ASP A 106 -11.93 2.39 -6.36
CA ASP A 106 -12.14 3.51 -7.28
C ASP A 106 -12.34 4.88 -6.62
N VAL A 107 -12.21 4.98 -5.30
CA VAL A 107 -12.36 6.25 -4.61
C VAL A 107 -11.02 7.01 -4.64
N PRO A 108 -10.99 8.20 -5.26
CA PRO A 108 -9.78 9.02 -5.27
C PRO A 108 -9.43 9.45 -3.84
N HIS A 109 -8.15 9.43 -3.53
CA HIS A 109 -7.68 9.84 -2.21
C HIS A 109 -6.26 10.37 -2.26
N GLN A 110 -5.92 11.14 -1.22
CA GLN A 110 -4.61 11.75 -1.07
C GLN A 110 -4.27 11.80 0.43
N PRO A 111 -3.37 10.94 0.91
CA PRO A 111 -2.87 11.05 2.28
C PRO A 111 -1.85 12.19 2.39
N ILE A 112 -1.94 12.91 3.50
CA ILE A 112 -1.12 14.08 3.79
C ILE A 112 -0.60 13.94 5.22
N ASN A 113 0.73 13.98 5.39
CA ASN A 113 1.32 13.99 6.72
C ASN A 113 1.14 15.37 7.35
N LEU A 114 0.48 15.43 8.50
CA LEU A 114 0.20 16.70 9.19
C LEU A 114 1.39 17.21 10.00
N SER A 115 2.47 16.41 10.14
CA SER A 115 3.68 16.84 10.84
C SER A 115 4.73 17.33 9.85
N GLU A 116 5.35 18.47 10.18
CA GLU A 116 6.48 19.00 9.41
C GLU A 116 7.82 18.42 9.88
N THR A 117 7.82 17.67 10.98
CA THR A 117 9.06 17.21 11.61
C THR A 117 9.20 15.71 11.68
N GLU A 118 8.11 14.95 11.66
CA GLU A 118 8.14 13.50 11.83
C GLU A 118 7.46 12.78 10.69
N ALA A 119 8.05 11.68 10.24
CA ALA A 119 7.43 10.80 9.24
C ALA A 119 6.20 10.09 9.84
N ALA A 120 5.20 9.85 9.01
CA ALA A 120 4.10 8.95 9.34
C ALA A 120 4.36 7.58 8.72
N GLN A 121 3.82 6.54 9.34
CA GLN A 121 3.98 5.16 8.87
C GLN A 121 2.65 4.42 8.98
N ALA A 122 2.35 3.63 7.97
CA ALA A 122 1.12 2.84 7.94
C ALA A 122 1.35 1.50 7.23
N ILE A 123 0.69 0.46 7.71
CA ILE A 123 0.56 -0.79 6.97
C ILE A 123 -0.65 -0.67 6.07
N VAL A 124 -0.47 -1.01 4.82
CA VAL A 124 -1.54 -1.01 3.81
C VAL A 124 -1.71 -2.42 3.28
N VAL A 125 -2.92 -2.93 3.40
CA VAL A 125 -3.31 -4.23 2.85
C VAL A 125 -4.33 -3.98 1.73
N ARG A 126 -4.15 -4.70 0.63
CA ARG A 126 -5.04 -4.56 -0.54
C ARG A 126 -5.34 -5.95 -1.09
N ASN A 127 -6.55 -6.15 -1.59
CA ASN A 127 -6.91 -7.41 -2.22
C ASN A 127 -6.43 -7.50 -3.68
N ASP A 128 -5.28 -6.89 -3.95
CA ASP A 128 -4.58 -6.88 -5.22
C ASP A 128 -3.14 -7.35 -4.97
N PRO A 129 -2.71 -8.48 -5.54
CA PRO A 129 -1.34 -8.93 -5.36
C PRO A 129 -0.31 -8.14 -6.17
N ALA A 130 -0.77 -7.35 -7.13
CA ALA A 130 0.10 -6.46 -7.91
C ALA A 130 0.44 -5.22 -7.09
N GLU A 131 1.65 -4.70 -7.27
CA GLU A 131 2.12 -3.58 -6.43
C GLU A 131 1.58 -2.24 -6.93
N GLN A 132 1.71 -1.96 -8.22
CA GLN A 132 1.36 -0.65 -8.77
C GLN A 132 0.52 -0.69 -10.05
N GLU A 133 0.21 -1.87 -10.56
CA GLU A 133 -0.43 -1.98 -11.88
C GLU A 133 -1.82 -1.34 -11.94
N HIS A 134 -2.53 -1.27 -10.83
CA HIS A 134 -3.90 -0.76 -10.79
C HIS A 134 -4.01 0.60 -10.08
N VAL A 135 -2.89 1.28 -9.88
CA VAL A 135 -2.86 2.65 -9.35
C VAL A 135 -3.07 3.62 -10.51
N ILE A 136 -4.10 4.43 -10.41
CA ILE A 136 -4.45 5.44 -11.41
C ILE A 136 -4.33 6.82 -10.77
N LEU A 137 -3.50 7.69 -11.35
CA LEU A 137 -3.39 9.07 -10.88
C LEU A 137 -4.68 9.83 -11.16
N TYR A 138 -5.06 10.69 -10.24
CA TYR A 138 -6.33 11.41 -10.28
C TYR A 138 -6.09 12.92 -10.28
N ASP A 139 -6.76 13.60 -11.21
CA ASP A 139 -6.75 15.07 -11.26
C ASP A 139 -7.98 15.59 -10.52
N PRO A 140 -7.81 16.31 -9.39
CA PRO A 140 -8.95 16.71 -8.55
C PRO A 140 -9.73 17.91 -9.04
N GLN A 141 -9.45 18.46 -10.18
CA GLN A 141 -10.03 19.69 -10.74
C GLN A 141 -11.42 20.05 -10.33
#